data_ee47179235014dea14a96ddc45874020
#
_entry.id   ee47179235014dea14a96ddc45874020
#
_cell.length_a   1.000
_cell.length_b   1.000
_cell.length_c   1.000
_cell.angle_alpha   90.00
_cell.angle_beta   90.00
_cell.angle_gamma   90.00
#
_symmetry.space_group_name_H-M   'P 1'
#
loop_
_entity.id
_entity.type
_entity.pdbx_description
1 polymer ?
#
loop_
_entity_poly.entity_id
_entity_poly.type
_entity_poly.pdbx_seq_one_letter_code
_entity_poly.pdbx_strand_id
1 'polypeptide(L)'
;MSKVSITQIGFALLCIGSVFMYSTQITDPYIVSKWLYTILFVLIITIYCSIRMLLGKSVKFDTRLAGMSIVIVSSLQAIYGLSQCFNITTFNTFYKIMGSFENPTGFSACLCVSLPFFVVFQLLNENKQIRYLVCFLGIIVVIAIVLSYSRAGIISVAIVIAIFLFQKLKQKRIWKYLLLCS
;
A
#
# COMPACT_ATOMS: atom_id res chain seq x y z
N MET A 1 14.10 21.51 1.50
CA MET A 1 13.67 20.25 2.17
C MET A 1 12.48 20.57 3.05
N SER A 2 11.28 20.03 2.73
CA SER A 2 10.11 20.21 3.59
C SER A 2 10.33 19.46 4.91
N LYS A 3 10.14 20.15 6.03
CA LYS A 3 10.21 19.50 7.35
C LYS A 3 9.13 18.42 7.41
N VAL A 4 9.53 17.17 7.63
CA VAL A 4 8.60 16.05 7.81
C VAL A 4 7.71 16.34 9.02
N SER A 5 6.41 16.26 8.85
CA SER A 5 5.43 16.52 9.91
C SER A 5 5.29 15.30 10.83
N ILE A 6 5.04 15.52 12.12
CA ILE A 6 4.76 14.45 13.10
C ILE A 6 3.60 13.55 12.63
N THR A 7 2.59 14.14 11.97
CA THR A 7 1.46 13.38 11.41
C THR A 7 1.89 12.42 10.30
N GLN A 8 2.90 12.79 9.51
CA GLN A 8 3.44 11.96 8.44
C GLN A 8 4.24 10.78 9.00
N ILE A 9 5.07 11.03 10.00
CA ILE A 9 5.81 9.97 10.70
C ILE A 9 4.82 9.00 11.36
N GLY A 10 3.81 9.54 12.07
CA GLY A 10 2.75 8.73 12.68
C GLY A 10 2.02 7.87 11.65
N PHE A 11 1.67 8.40 10.47
CA PHE A 11 1.02 7.63 9.42
C PHE A 11 1.91 6.51 8.87
N ALA A 12 3.20 6.79 8.65
CA ALA A 12 4.15 5.76 8.20
C ALA A 12 4.30 4.63 9.23
N LEU A 13 4.42 4.98 10.53
CA LEU A 13 4.47 4.01 11.61
C LEU A 13 3.17 3.20 11.73
N LEU A 14 2.01 3.83 11.53
CA LEU A 14 0.73 3.13 11.49
C LEU A 14 0.71 2.08 10.37
N CYS A 15 1.11 2.45 9.14
CA CYS A 15 1.15 1.53 8.02
C CYS A 15 2.09 0.34 8.27
N ILE A 16 3.29 0.59 8.81
CA ILE A 16 4.26 -0.46 9.12
C ILE A 16 3.71 -1.38 10.23
N GLY A 17 3.28 -0.81 11.34
CA GLY A 17 2.84 -1.59 12.48
C GLY A 17 1.56 -2.38 12.21
N SER A 18 0.58 -1.82 11.49
CA SER A 18 -0.66 -2.53 11.16
C SER A 18 -0.43 -3.80 10.32
N VAL A 19 0.67 -3.84 9.57
CA VAL A 19 1.01 -5.00 8.72
C VAL A 19 1.90 -6.00 9.46
N PHE A 20 2.89 -5.52 10.21
CA PHE A 20 3.94 -6.38 10.77
C PHE A 20 3.80 -6.68 12.28
N MET A 21 2.83 -6.05 12.97
CA MET A 21 2.67 -6.27 14.40
C MET A 21 2.22 -7.71 14.72
N TYR A 22 2.94 -8.34 15.65
CA TYR A 22 2.69 -9.71 16.11
C TYR A 22 2.94 -9.80 17.63
N SER A 23 2.13 -10.54 18.34
CA SER A 23 2.33 -10.80 19.78
C SER A 23 1.89 -12.21 20.13
N THR A 24 2.78 -12.98 20.74
CA THR A 24 2.52 -14.36 21.22
C THR A 24 1.69 -14.42 22.50
N GLN A 25 1.47 -13.28 23.17
CA GLN A 25 0.79 -13.24 24.49
C GLN A 25 -0.73 -13.09 24.39
N ILE A 26 -1.28 -12.98 23.19
CA ILE A 26 -2.71 -12.77 22.94
C ILE A 26 -3.29 -14.01 22.30
N THR A 27 -4.55 -14.33 22.63
CA THR A 27 -5.27 -15.54 22.17
C THR A 27 -5.30 -15.70 20.64
N ASP A 28 -5.31 -14.57 19.92
CA ASP A 28 -5.17 -14.52 18.47
C ASP A 28 -4.06 -13.53 18.11
N PRO A 29 -2.80 -14.01 18.03
CA PRO A 29 -1.63 -13.14 17.92
C PRO A 29 -1.58 -12.34 16.61
N TYR A 30 -2.27 -12.79 15.56
CA TYR A 30 -2.21 -12.13 14.25
C TYR A 30 -3.25 -11.03 14.08
N ILE A 31 -4.49 -11.30 14.45
CA ILE A 31 -5.60 -10.37 14.21
C ILE A 31 -5.68 -9.35 15.33
N VAL A 32 -5.74 -9.81 16.57
CA VAL A 32 -5.96 -8.93 17.73
C VAL A 32 -4.82 -7.94 17.95
N SER A 33 -3.56 -8.37 17.80
CA SER A 33 -2.41 -7.46 17.94
C SER A 33 -2.41 -6.35 16.91
N LYS A 34 -2.75 -6.65 15.64
CA LYS A 34 -2.85 -5.63 14.58
C LYS A 34 -3.99 -4.66 14.82
N TRP A 35 -5.15 -5.16 15.26
CA TRP A 35 -6.30 -4.32 15.60
C TRP A 35 -6.00 -3.39 16.77
N LEU A 36 -5.44 -3.92 17.86
CA LEU A 36 -5.06 -3.11 19.03
C LEU A 36 -4.04 -2.03 18.65
N TYR A 37 -3.01 -2.39 17.90
CA TYR A 37 -2.02 -1.43 17.40
C TYR A 37 -2.68 -0.34 16.55
N THR A 38 -3.52 -0.73 15.60
CA THR A 38 -4.18 0.21 14.68
C THR A 38 -5.10 1.16 15.44
N ILE A 39 -5.93 0.65 16.35
CA ILE A 39 -6.83 1.46 17.17
C ILE A 39 -6.05 2.45 18.03
N LEU A 40 -5.00 1.98 18.73
CA LEU A 40 -4.17 2.83 19.59
C LEU A 40 -3.52 3.97 18.78
N PHE A 41 -2.94 3.65 17.62
CA PHE A 41 -2.28 4.64 16.77
C PHE A 41 -3.26 5.66 16.19
N VAL A 42 -4.42 5.20 15.69
CA VAL A 42 -5.49 6.10 15.20
C VAL A 42 -5.96 7.01 16.31
N LEU A 43 -6.16 6.50 17.52
CA LEU A 43 -6.55 7.30 18.68
C LEU A 43 -5.51 8.39 19.00
N ILE A 44 -4.23 8.04 19.07
CA ILE A 44 -3.13 8.98 19.34
C ILE A 44 -3.08 10.07 18.27
N ILE A 45 -3.14 9.70 16.99
CA ILE A 45 -3.12 10.66 15.88
C ILE A 45 -4.35 11.57 15.92
N THR A 46 -5.52 11.01 16.21
CA THR A 46 -6.77 11.79 16.31
C THR A 46 -6.70 12.80 17.45
N ILE A 47 -6.24 12.40 18.64
CA ILE A 47 -6.04 13.30 19.76
C ILE A 47 -5.05 14.40 19.41
N TYR A 48 -3.89 14.06 18.81
CA TYR A 48 -2.89 15.02 18.37
C TYR A 48 -3.47 16.04 17.38
N CYS A 49 -4.20 15.58 16.36
CA CYS A 49 -4.84 16.45 15.37
C CYS A 49 -5.87 17.37 16.02
N SER A 50 -6.69 16.83 16.92
CA SER A 50 -7.72 17.60 17.66
C SER A 50 -7.09 18.71 18.50
N ILE A 51 -6.05 18.40 19.26
CA ILE A 51 -5.32 19.41 20.06
C ILE A 51 -4.73 20.49 19.14
N ARG A 52 -4.14 20.11 18.01
CA ARG A 52 -3.59 21.07 17.05
C ARG A 52 -4.64 22.01 16.51
N MET A 53 -5.83 21.48 16.15
CA MET A 53 -6.95 22.28 15.66
C MET A 53 -7.49 23.24 16.73
N LEU A 54 -7.63 22.77 17.98
CA LEU A 54 -8.06 23.62 19.11
C LEU A 54 -7.08 24.76 19.38
N LEU A 55 -5.78 24.55 19.13
CA LEU A 55 -4.74 25.59 19.23
C LEU A 55 -4.65 26.52 18.01
N GLY A 56 -5.60 26.42 17.07
CA GLY A 56 -5.60 27.22 15.83
C GLY A 56 -4.46 26.89 14.88
N LYS A 57 -3.78 25.75 15.03
CA LYS A 57 -2.67 25.34 14.19
C LYS A 57 -3.14 24.41 13.08
N SER A 58 -2.79 24.70 11.82
CA SER A 58 -3.10 23.81 10.70
C SER A 58 -2.39 22.48 10.83
N VAL A 59 -3.11 21.40 10.55
CA VAL A 59 -2.53 20.05 10.38
C VAL A 59 -2.18 19.89 8.91
N LYS A 60 -0.87 19.89 8.60
CA LYS A 60 -0.40 19.66 7.23
C LYS A 60 -0.21 18.16 7.04
N PHE A 61 -0.88 17.61 6.06
CA PHE A 61 -0.74 16.20 5.64
C PHE A 61 -0.17 16.18 4.21
N ASP A 62 1.00 15.59 4.07
CA ASP A 62 1.63 15.38 2.77
C ASP A 62 1.19 14.04 2.20
N THR A 63 0.23 14.08 1.28
CA THR A 63 -0.30 12.90 0.60
C THR A 63 0.75 12.12 -0.19
N ARG A 64 1.81 12.80 -0.64
CA ARG A 64 2.92 12.15 -1.35
C ARG A 64 3.69 11.23 -0.41
N LEU A 65 4.05 11.70 0.78
CA LEU A 65 4.78 10.88 1.76
C LEU A 65 3.91 9.70 2.26
N ALA A 66 2.61 9.95 2.50
CA ALA A 66 1.68 8.90 2.87
C ALA A 66 1.59 7.81 1.80
N GLY A 67 1.45 8.20 0.53
CA GLY A 67 1.44 7.26 -0.58
C GLY A 67 2.75 6.48 -0.72
N MET A 68 3.91 7.11 -0.50
CA MET A 68 5.21 6.42 -0.49
C MET A 68 5.28 5.38 0.62
N SER A 69 4.77 5.69 1.82
CA SER A 69 4.73 4.73 2.93
C SER A 69 3.92 3.49 2.57
N ILE A 70 2.75 3.67 1.93
CA ILE A 70 1.91 2.56 1.45
C ILE A 70 2.67 1.72 0.42
N VAL A 71 3.32 2.34 -0.57
CA VAL A 71 4.10 1.66 -1.61
C VAL A 71 5.23 0.83 -1.00
N ILE A 72 5.98 1.39 -0.04
CA ILE A 72 7.09 0.69 0.61
C ILE A 72 6.58 -0.50 1.42
N VAL A 73 5.58 -0.28 2.28
CA VAL A 73 5.05 -1.33 3.16
C VAL A 73 4.45 -2.48 2.36
N SER A 74 3.66 -2.18 1.31
CA SER A 74 3.09 -3.21 0.46
C SER A 74 4.14 -3.97 -0.36
N SER A 75 5.22 -3.30 -0.79
CA SER A 75 6.34 -3.96 -1.46
C SER A 75 7.06 -4.94 -0.54
N LEU A 76 7.36 -4.53 0.71
CA LEU A 76 7.95 -5.41 1.72
C LEU A 76 7.04 -6.60 2.03
N GLN A 77 5.74 -6.35 2.15
CA GLN A 77 4.75 -7.39 2.38
C GLN A 77 4.66 -8.38 1.21
N ALA A 78 4.72 -7.90 -0.03
CA ALA A 78 4.73 -8.74 -1.22
C ALA A 78 6.00 -9.60 -1.30
N ILE A 79 7.17 -9.03 -1.03
CA ILE A 79 8.45 -9.75 -1.00
C ILE A 79 8.42 -10.84 0.09
N TYR A 80 7.91 -10.50 1.28
CA TYR A 80 7.76 -11.48 2.36
C TYR A 80 6.82 -12.62 1.98
N GLY A 81 5.66 -12.32 1.38
CA GLY A 81 4.75 -13.35 0.88
C GLY A 81 5.38 -14.23 -0.21
N LEU A 82 6.14 -13.65 -1.14
CA LEU A 82 6.86 -14.41 -2.15
C LEU A 82 7.94 -15.30 -1.55
N SER A 83 8.65 -14.87 -0.50
CA SER A 83 9.62 -15.71 0.19
C SER A 83 8.99 -16.97 0.81
N GLN A 84 7.73 -16.87 1.26
CA GLN A 84 6.94 -18.04 1.71
C GLN A 84 6.65 -18.98 0.54
N CYS A 85 6.28 -18.44 -0.62
CA CYS A 85 6.00 -19.23 -1.82
C CYS A 85 7.20 -20.08 -2.26
N PHE A 86 8.41 -19.56 -2.09
CA PHE A 86 9.68 -20.26 -2.40
C PHE A 86 10.23 -21.11 -1.24
N ASN A 87 9.46 -21.29 -0.17
CA ASN A 87 9.86 -22.03 1.04
C ASN A 87 11.12 -21.48 1.74
N ILE A 88 11.46 -20.20 1.52
CA ILE A 88 12.56 -19.53 2.21
C ILE A 88 12.14 -19.23 3.66
N THR A 89 10.88 -18.86 3.86
CA THR A 89 10.28 -18.65 5.16
C THR A 89 9.02 -19.50 5.27
N THR A 90 9.03 -20.50 6.15
CA THR A 90 7.86 -21.36 6.40
C THR A 90 7.06 -20.81 7.56
N PHE A 91 5.82 -20.40 7.33
CA PHE A 91 4.98 -19.89 8.40
C PHE A 91 3.69 -20.70 8.61
N ASN A 92 3.20 -21.38 7.58
CA ASN A 92 1.97 -22.18 7.67
C ASN A 92 2.00 -23.32 6.67
N THR A 93 1.46 -24.48 7.09
CA THR A 93 1.36 -25.69 6.25
C THR A 93 0.17 -25.66 5.29
N PHE A 94 -0.83 -24.78 5.54
CA PHE A 94 -2.08 -24.78 4.76
C PHE A 94 -2.02 -23.87 3.52
N TYR A 95 -1.28 -22.76 3.59
CA TYR A 95 -1.25 -21.77 2.51
C TYR A 95 0.18 -21.52 2.03
N LYS A 96 0.38 -21.52 0.71
CA LYS A 96 1.69 -21.25 0.11
C LYS A 96 2.14 -19.79 0.25
N ILE A 97 1.18 -18.85 0.32
CA ILE A 97 1.45 -17.42 0.40
C ILE A 97 0.35 -16.73 1.20
N MET A 98 0.72 -16.04 2.24
CA MET A 98 -0.20 -15.26 3.08
C MET A 98 0.46 -14.00 3.66
N GLY A 99 1.76 -13.81 3.41
CA GLY A 99 2.51 -12.69 4.00
C GLY A 99 2.49 -12.75 5.52
N SER A 100 2.24 -11.61 6.15
CA SER A 100 2.05 -11.51 7.61
C SER A 100 0.58 -11.65 8.04
N PHE A 101 -0.29 -12.12 7.15
CA PHE A 101 -1.72 -12.35 7.44
C PHE A 101 -1.98 -13.84 7.69
N GLU A 102 -3.14 -14.18 8.25
CA GLU A 102 -3.54 -15.56 8.49
C GLU A 102 -4.06 -16.28 7.25
N ASN A 103 -4.46 -15.51 6.24
CA ASN A 103 -5.05 -16.06 5.04
C ASN A 103 -4.64 -15.29 3.78
N PRO A 104 -4.66 -15.93 2.61
CA PRO A 104 -4.34 -15.32 1.33
C PRO A 104 -5.25 -14.15 0.95
N THR A 105 -6.51 -14.17 1.41
CA THR A 105 -7.48 -13.12 1.08
C THR A 105 -7.14 -11.81 1.78
N GLY A 106 -6.82 -11.85 3.07
CA GLY A 106 -6.36 -10.66 3.82
C GLY A 106 -5.06 -10.09 3.26
N PHE A 107 -4.11 -10.98 2.90
CA PHE A 107 -2.87 -10.60 2.24
C PHE A 107 -3.13 -9.88 0.91
N SER A 108 -3.91 -10.48 0.02
CA SER A 108 -4.22 -9.88 -1.28
C SER A 108 -5.02 -8.59 -1.16
N ALA A 109 -5.97 -8.49 -0.21
CA ALA A 109 -6.72 -7.27 0.04
C ALA A 109 -5.81 -6.11 0.45
N CYS A 110 -4.86 -6.35 1.36
CA CYS A 110 -3.85 -5.37 1.75
C CYS A 110 -3.03 -4.88 0.55
N LEU A 111 -2.58 -5.79 -0.31
CA LEU A 111 -1.82 -5.45 -1.51
C LEU A 111 -2.67 -4.70 -2.55
N CYS A 112 -3.93 -5.07 -2.73
CA CYS A 112 -4.84 -4.42 -3.68
C CYS A 112 -5.08 -2.94 -3.34
N VAL A 113 -5.19 -2.59 -2.06
CA VAL A 113 -5.33 -1.19 -1.61
C VAL A 113 -4.14 -0.34 -2.03
N SER A 114 -2.96 -0.92 -2.18
CA SER A 114 -1.74 -0.20 -2.57
C SER A 114 -1.62 0.03 -4.08
N LEU A 115 -2.25 -0.76 -4.93
CA LEU A 115 -2.11 -0.69 -6.39
C LEU A 115 -2.37 0.70 -6.99
N PRO A 116 -3.44 1.44 -6.60
CA PRO A 116 -3.65 2.79 -7.09
C PRO A 116 -2.48 3.74 -6.83
N PHE A 117 -1.78 3.57 -5.70
CA PHE A 117 -0.63 4.40 -5.34
C PHE A 117 0.56 4.13 -6.26
N PHE A 118 0.82 2.88 -6.64
CA PHE A 118 1.84 2.56 -7.64
C PHE A 118 1.55 3.25 -8.98
N VAL A 119 0.29 3.24 -9.43
CA VAL A 119 -0.13 3.92 -10.66
C VAL A 119 0.06 5.43 -10.56
N VAL A 120 -0.37 6.05 -9.46
CA VAL A 120 -0.23 7.50 -9.23
C VAL A 120 1.24 7.90 -9.21
N PHE A 121 2.10 7.17 -8.48
CA PHE A 121 3.54 7.46 -8.45
C PHE A 121 4.21 7.27 -9.80
N GLN A 122 3.78 6.28 -10.57
CA GLN A 122 4.27 6.06 -11.93
C GLN A 122 3.92 7.23 -12.86
N LEU A 123 2.75 7.84 -12.68
CA LEU A 123 2.29 8.96 -13.51
C LEU A 123 2.86 10.32 -13.10
N LEU A 124 2.98 10.56 -11.77
CA LEU A 124 3.34 11.87 -11.23
C LEU A 124 4.84 12.08 -11.02
N ASN A 125 5.65 11.02 -11.06
CA ASN A 125 7.08 11.16 -10.77
C ASN A 125 7.86 11.53 -12.03
N GLU A 126 8.60 12.63 -11.99
CA GLU A 126 9.43 13.09 -13.11
C GLU A 126 10.75 12.31 -13.23
N ASN A 127 11.26 11.80 -12.10
CA ASN A 127 12.52 11.04 -12.07
C ASN A 127 12.31 9.64 -12.67
N LYS A 128 12.96 9.38 -13.80
CA LYS A 128 12.87 8.11 -14.52
C LYS A 128 13.31 6.91 -13.66
N GLN A 129 14.35 7.06 -12.84
CA GLN A 129 14.85 5.98 -11.99
C GLN A 129 13.80 5.57 -10.95
N ILE A 130 13.15 6.54 -10.30
CA ILE A 130 12.08 6.27 -9.33
C ILE A 130 10.88 5.62 -10.03
N ARG A 131 10.53 6.07 -11.23
CA ARG A 131 9.45 5.45 -12.02
C ARG A 131 9.72 3.98 -12.34
N TYR A 132 10.96 3.65 -12.76
CA TYR A 132 11.33 2.26 -13.02
C TYR A 132 11.28 1.41 -11.75
N LEU A 133 11.79 1.94 -10.63
CA LEU A 133 11.72 1.25 -9.33
C LEU A 133 10.28 0.99 -8.90
N VAL A 134 9.41 2.00 -8.96
CA VAL A 134 7.99 1.86 -8.60
C VAL A 134 7.28 0.87 -9.53
N CYS A 135 7.58 0.89 -10.82
CA CYS A 135 7.05 -0.08 -11.77
C CYS A 135 7.48 -1.51 -11.43
N PHE A 136 8.76 -1.72 -11.16
CA PHE A 136 9.30 -3.02 -10.76
C PHE A 136 8.66 -3.54 -9.47
N LEU A 137 8.56 -2.71 -8.44
CA LEU A 137 7.90 -3.07 -7.19
C LEU A 137 6.40 -3.35 -7.40
N GLY A 138 5.73 -2.58 -8.24
CA GLY A 138 4.33 -2.82 -8.59
C GLY A 138 4.11 -4.17 -9.29
N ILE A 139 5.04 -4.59 -10.16
CA ILE A 139 5.01 -5.92 -10.78
C ILE A 139 5.16 -7.02 -9.72
N ILE A 140 6.07 -6.86 -8.76
CA ILE A 140 6.24 -7.80 -7.63
C ILE A 140 4.94 -7.94 -6.84
N VAL A 141 4.27 -6.82 -6.53
CA VAL A 141 2.98 -6.80 -5.82
C VAL A 141 1.90 -7.54 -6.61
N VAL A 142 1.80 -7.30 -7.92
CA VAL A 142 0.84 -7.99 -8.80
C VAL A 142 1.10 -9.50 -8.83
N ILE A 143 2.36 -9.91 -8.97
CA ILE A 143 2.74 -11.34 -8.93
C ILE A 143 2.32 -11.97 -7.60
N ALA A 144 2.59 -11.30 -6.47
CA ALA A 144 2.22 -11.80 -5.15
C ALA A 144 0.69 -11.95 -5.00
N ILE A 145 -0.10 -11.00 -5.53
CA ILE A 145 -1.57 -11.09 -5.54
C ILE A 145 -2.04 -12.29 -6.37
N VAL A 146 -1.49 -12.49 -7.56
CA VAL A 146 -1.87 -13.61 -8.44
C VAL A 146 -1.54 -14.95 -7.78
N LEU A 147 -0.33 -15.07 -7.21
CA LEU A 147 0.12 -16.29 -6.54
C LEU A 147 -0.63 -16.58 -5.22
N SER A 148 -1.32 -15.60 -4.66
CA SER A 148 -2.20 -15.82 -3.49
C SER A 148 -3.47 -16.58 -3.84
N TYR A 149 -3.78 -16.77 -5.13
CA TYR A 149 -5.00 -17.40 -5.64
C TYR A 149 -6.30 -16.78 -5.09
N SER A 150 -6.24 -15.55 -4.59
CA SER A 150 -7.40 -14.82 -4.10
C SER A 150 -8.23 -14.30 -5.27
N ARG A 151 -9.46 -14.79 -5.41
CA ARG A 151 -10.39 -14.34 -6.47
C ARG A 151 -10.62 -12.83 -6.41
N ALA A 152 -10.84 -12.29 -5.22
CA ALA A 152 -11.03 -10.85 -5.00
C ALA A 152 -9.78 -10.06 -5.40
N GLY A 153 -8.58 -10.56 -5.10
CA GLY A 153 -7.32 -9.96 -5.50
C GLY A 153 -7.15 -9.88 -7.01
N ILE A 154 -7.43 -10.97 -7.71
CA ILE A 154 -7.31 -11.02 -9.19
C ILE A 154 -8.29 -10.04 -9.85
N ILE A 155 -9.53 -9.98 -9.38
CA ILE A 155 -10.55 -9.02 -9.88
C ILE A 155 -10.08 -7.57 -9.64
N SER A 156 -9.55 -7.27 -8.45
CA SER A 156 -9.04 -5.94 -8.12
C SER A 156 -7.88 -5.52 -9.02
N VAL A 157 -6.94 -6.43 -9.31
CA VAL A 157 -5.84 -6.18 -10.27
C VAL A 157 -6.40 -5.86 -11.65
N ALA A 158 -7.36 -6.66 -12.13
CA ALA A 158 -7.97 -6.45 -13.44
C ALA A 158 -8.65 -5.06 -13.54
N ILE A 159 -9.39 -4.65 -12.50
CA ILE A 159 -10.02 -3.33 -12.43
C ILE A 159 -8.99 -2.21 -12.48
N VAL A 160 -7.92 -2.29 -11.67
CA VAL A 160 -6.87 -1.25 -11.65
C VAL A 160 -6.17 -1.15 -13.00
N ILE A 161 -5.85 -2.28 -13.63
CA ILE A 161 -5.26 -2.31 -14.97
C ILE A 161 -6.22 -1.69 -16.00
N ALA A 162 -7.50 -2.03 -15.96
CA ALA A 162 -8.51 -1.48 -16.86
C ALA A 162 -8.62 0.05 -16.73
N ILE A 163 -8.67 0.57 -15.50
CA ILE A 163 -8.70 2.03 -15.23
C ILE A 163 -7.44 2.69 -15.79
N PHE A 164 -6.25 2.11 -15.55
CA PHE A 164 -4.98 2.65 -16.03
C PHE A 164 -4.92 2.69 -17.57
N LEU A 165 -5.33 1.63 -18.24
CA LEU A 165 -5.40 1.56 -19.70
C LEU A 165 -6.39 2.59 -20.25
N PHE A 166 -7.57 2.71 -19.64
CA PHE A 166 -8.58 3.68 -20.04
C PHE A 166 -8.05 5.12 -19.93
N GLN A 167 -7.37 5.46 -18.84
CA GLN A 167 -6.75 6.78 -18.66
C GLN A 167 -5.69 7.07 -19.73
N LYS A 168 -4.82 6.10 -20.05
CA LYS A 168 -3.82 6.24 -21.12
C LYS A 168 -4.44 6.43 -22.50
N LEU A 169 -5.50 5.68 -22.80
CA LEU A 169 -6.23 5.81 -24.07
C LEU A 169 -6.90 7.18 -24.20
N LYS A 170 -7.55 7.65 -23.12
CA LYS A 170 -8.15 9.00 -23.07
C LYS A 170 -7.10 10.09 -23.30
N GLN A 171 -5.94 9.99 -22.65
CA GLN A 171 -4.86 10.95 -22.79
C GLN A 171 -4.32 10.98 -24.24
N LYS A 172 -4.08 9.82 -24.87
CA LYS A 172 -3.65 9.75 -26.28
C LYS A 172 -4.70 10.33 -27.23
N ARG A 173 -5.99 10.11 -26.95
CA ARG A 173 -7.09 10.63 -27.77
C ARG A 173 -7.14 12.16 -27.71
N ILE A 174 -7.00 12.75 -26.51
CA ILE A 174 -6.96 14.21 -26.33
C ILE A 174 -5.77 14.81 -27.11
N TRP A 175 -4.58 14.22 -27.02
CA TRP A 175 -3.41 14.66 -27.78
C TRP A 175 -3.64 14.63 -29.29
N LYS A 176 -4.32 13.58 -29.79
CA LYS A 176 -4.64 13.45 -31.21
C LYS A 176 -5.60 14.54 -31.70
N TYR A 177 -6.58 14.94 -30.87
CA TYR A 177 -7.47 16.07 -31.18
C TYR A 177 -6.76 17.42 -31.14
N LEU A 178 -5.86 17.64 -30.18
CA LEU A 178 -5.05 18.87 -30.10
C LEU A 178 -4.13 19.02 -31.32
N LEU A 179 -3.53 17.94 -31.82
CA LEU A 179 -2.69 17.94 -33.02
C LEU A 179 -3.48 18.09 -34.32
N LEU A 180 -4.78 17.79 -34.33
CA LEU A 180 -5.64 17.96 -35.52
C LEU A 180 -6.26 19.37 -35.57
N CYS A 181 -6.23 20.11 -34.47
CA CYS A 181 -6.75 21.49 -34.36
C CYS A 181 -5.63 22.55 -34.45
N SER A 182 -4.36 22.13 -34.53
CA SER A 182 -3.20 23.01 -34.80
C SER A 182 -2.79 22.95 -36.27
#